data_6b17ab9ea2191bad8a7942ac3b4bf908
#
_entry.id   6b17ab9ea2191bad8a7942ac3b4bf908
#
_cell.length_a   1.000
_cell.length_b   1.000
_cell.length_c   1.000
_cell.angle_alpha   90.00
_cell.angle_beta   90.00
_cell.angle_gamma   90.00
#
_symmetry.space_group_name_H-M   'P 1'
#
loop_
_entity.id
_entity.type
_entity.pdbx_description
1 polymer ?
#
loop_
_entity_poly.entity_id
_entity_poly.type
_entity_poly.pdbx_seq_one_letter_code
_entity_poly.pdbx_strand_id
1 'polypeptide(L)'
;RRMRFSIGRSTNSISADASKIDIFCEPSVPQPVLVILDNGRGMDAAELLEAMRHGAANPRMERSPGDLGRFGLGLKTASFSQCRSLTVVSAKDGSLSGAEWNLDVIDQADDWILSILDEEDIAALPYVDHLGAHGTAVIWREMDRLLEDETGNRRDEIVNEKLDVLEKHLALVFHRFLAGEIRGRGRIAITVNGHLVEAFDPFCRKNTHTRHLPEEIVRIGSAAVRSIS
;
A
#
# COMPACT_ATOMS: atom_id res chain seq x y z
N ARG A 1 -2.69 17.26 10.08
CA ARG A 1 -2.22 15.85 10.33
C ARG A 1 -1.57 15.33 9.05
N ARG A 2 -0.31 14.91 9.12
CA ARG A 2 0.40 14.35 7.95
C ARG A 2 -0.31 13.07 7.53
N MET A 3 -0.72 13.01 6.26
CA MET A 3 -1.16 11.78 5.61
C MET A 3 -0.01 10.76 5.71
N ARG A 4 -0.08 9.89 6.71
CA ARG A 4 0.76 8.71 6.75
C ARG A 4 0.15 7.69 5.79
N PHE A 5 0.23 7.97 4.50
CA PHE A 5 0.07 6.93 3.51
C PHE A 5 0.99 5.81 3.95
N SER A 6 0.40 4.72 4.31
CA SER A 6 1.17 3.71 4.96
C SER A 6 2.11 3.11 3.92
N ILE A 7 3.39 3.43 4.10
CA ILE A 7 4.52 2.67 3.55
C ILE A 7 4.22 1.16 3.65
N GLY A 8 3.52 0.74 4.70
CA GLY A 8 3.10 -0.63 4.93
C GLY A 8 2.27 -1.30 3.84
N ARG A 9 1.61 -0.53 2.95
CA ARG A 9 0.81 -1.12 1.85
C ARG A 9 1.65 -1.41 0.62
N SER A 10 2.41 -0.44 0.15
CA SER A 10 3.36 -0.69 -0.93
C SER A 10 4.42 -1.71 -0.52
N THR A 11 4.75 -1.82 0.78
CA THR A 11 5.58 -2.91 1.29
C THR A 11 4.88 -4.26 1.22
N ASN A 12 3.55 -4.35 1.44
CA ASN A 12 2.80 -5.60 1.29
C ASN A 12 2.77 -6.05 -0.17
N SER A 13 2.47 -5.14 -1.10
CA SER A 13 2.51 -5.40 -2.55
C SER A 13 3.90 -5.86 -2.98
N ILE A 14 4.96 -5.20 -2.48
CA ILE A 14 6.34 -5.60 -2.72
C ILE A 14 6.63 -7.00 -2.15
N SER A 15 6.15 -7.33 -0.96
CA SER A 15 6.30 -8.67 -0.35
C SER A 15 5.49 -9.74 -1.10
N ALA A 16 4.45 -9.35 -1.81
CA ALA A 16 3.66 -10.20 -2.70
C ALA A 16 4.26 -10.32 -4.12
N ASP A 17 5.50 -9.86 -4.32
CA ASP A 17 6.24 -9.89 -5.59
C ASP A 17 5.59 -9.05 -6.71
N ALA A 18 4.81 -8.03 -6.36
CA ALA A 18 4.27 -7.10 -7.32
C ALA A 18 5.39 -6.38 -8.08
N SER A 19 5.21 -6.26 -9.38
CA SER A 19 6.04 -5.45 -10.29
C SER A 19 5.37 -4.13 -10.66
N LYS A 20 4.07 -4.02 -10.41
CA LYS A 20 3.25 -2.84 -10.71
C LYS A 20 2.31 -2.54 -9.56
N ILE A 21 2.21 -1.27 -9.19
CA ILE A 21 1.28 -0.75 -8.19
C ILE A 21 0.63 0.50 -8.77
N ASP A 22 -0.68 0.47 -8.93
CA ASP A 22 -1.46 1.62 -9.40
C ASP A 22 -2.26 2.20 -8.23
N ILE A 23 -2.23 3.52 -8.07
CA ILE A 23 -2.98 4.25 -7.05
C ILE A 23 -3.94 5.19 -7.76
N PHE A 24 -5.23 5.02 -7.49
CA PHE A 24 -6.30 5.84 -8.05
C PHE A 24 -7.02 6.61 -6.94
N CYS A 25 -7.26 7.87 -7.17
CA CYS A 25 -8.11 8.70 -6.34
C CYS A 25 -8.62 9.87 -7.16
N GLU A 26 -9.93 9.88 -7.44
CA GLU A 26 -10.58 10.95 -8.16
C GLU A 26 -11.20 11.94 -7.16
N PRO A 27 -10.64 13.16 -7.03
CA PRO A 27 -11.13 14.14 -6.05
C PRO A 27 -12.50 14.69 -6.38
N SER A 28 -12.82 14.84 -7.68
CA SER A 28 -14.00 15.59 -8.15
C SER A 28 -15.32 14.80 -8.12
N VAL A 29 -15.29 13.53 -7.66
CA VAL A 29 -16.51 12.74 -7.49
C VAL A 29 -17.18 13.02 -6.14
N PRO A 30 -18.52 12.89 -6.02
CA PRO A 30 -19.23 13.17 -4.77
C PRO A 30 -18.73 12.42 -3.55
N GLN A 31 -18.31 11.18 -3.75
CA GLN A 31 -17.72 10.32 -2.72
C GLN A 31 -16.37 9.78 -3.23
N PRO A 32 -15.29 10.52 -2.99
CA PRO A 32 -13.97 10.08 -3.41
C PRO A 32 -13.60 8.74 -2.80
N VAL A 33 -13.04 7.88 -3.61
CA VAL A 33 -12.47 6.60 -3.18
C VAL A 33 -10.97 6.62 -3.44
N LEU A 34 -10.21 5.90 -2.63
CA LEU A 34 -8.80 5.64 -2.90
C LEU A 34 -8.63 4.14 -3.12
N VAL A 35 -8.08 3.80 -4.27
CA VAL A 35 -7.78 2.41 -4.63
C VAL A 35 -6.28 2.24 -4.80
N ILE A 36 -5.73 1.21 -4.16
CA ILE A 36 -4.36 0.76 -4.38
C ILE A 36 -4.46 -0.63 -4.97
N LEU A 37 -4.00 -0.78 -6.18
CA LEU A 37 -4.06 -2.00 -6.96
C LEU A 37 -2.65 -2.51 -7.23
N ASP A 38 -2.40 -3.78 -7.00
CA ASP A 38 -1.13 -4.41 -7.34
C ASP A 38 -1.33 -5.69 -8.18
N ASN A 39 -0.30 -6.06 -8.89
CA ASN A 39 -0.24 -7.30 -9.68
C ASN A 39 0.59 -8.40 -8.99
N GLY A 40 0.62 -8.42 -7.67
CA GLY A 40 1.31 -9.45 -6.90
C GLY A 40 0.63 -10.83 -7.02
N ARG A 41 1.10 -11.79 -6.23
CA ARG A 41 0.60 -13.19 -6.28
C ARG A 41 -0.88 -13.35 -5.96
N GLY A 42 -1.50 -12.35 -5.33
CA GLY A 42 -2.88 -12.44 -4.82
C GLY A 42 -3.04 -13.36 -3.62
N MET A 43 -4.29 -13.49 -3.17
CA MET A 43 -4.71 -14.33 -2.04
C MET A 43 -5.96 -15.08 -2.43
N ASP A 44 -6.08 -16.35 -2.02
CA ASP A 44 -7.35 -17.05 -2.04
C ASP A 44 -8.25 -16.61 -0.86
N ALA A 45 -9.48 -17.14 -0.80
CA ALA A 45 -10.45 -16.74 0.22
C ALA A 45 -9.94 -16.97 1.65
N ALA A 46 -9.23 -18.07 1.90
CA ALA A 46 -8.72 -18.39 3.23
C ALA A 46 -7.56 -17.48 3.62
N GLU A 47 -6.65 -17.22 2.71
CA GLU A 47 -5.54 -16.27 2.89
C GLU A 47 -6.03 -14.84 3.10
N LEU A 48 -7.07 -14.42 2.35
CA LEU A 48 -7.69 -13.11 2.49
C LEU A 48 -8.33 -12.96 3.87
N LEU A 49 -9.12 -13.95 4.30
CA LEU A 49 -9.73 -13.93 5.64
C LEU A 49 -8.69 -13.83 6.74
N GLU A 50 -7.61 -14.58 6.65
CA GLU A 50 -6.51 -14.50 7.62
C GLU A 50 -5.83 -13.13 7.58
N ALA A 51 -5.56 -12.56 6.40
CA ALA A 51 -5.00 -11.22 6.26
C ALA A 51 -5.92 -10.13 6.81
N MET A 52 -7.24 -10.31 6.71
CA MET A 52 -8.25 -9.38 7.21
C MET A 52 -8.54 -9.54 8.70
N ARG A 53 -8.18 -10.66 9.36
CA ARG A 53 -8.33 -10.84 10.80
C ARG A 53 -7.58 -9.76 11.60
N HIS A 54 -8.21 -9.28 12.66
CA HIS A 54 -7.57 -8.32 13.56
C HIS A 54 -6.45 -9.00 14.36
N GLY A 55 -5.20 -8.53 14.22
CA GLY A 55 -4.06 -9.09 14.98
C GLY A 55 -3.57 -10.46 14.52
N ALA A 56 -3.87 -10.88 13.27
CA ALA A 56 -3.57 -12.21 12.75
C ALA A 56 -2.08 -12.59 12.73
N ALA A 57 -1.16 -11.64 12.60
CA ALA A 57 0.26 -11.97 12.53
C ALA A 57 0.91 -11.98 13.92
N ASN A 58 1.33 -13.16 14.37
CA ASN A 58 2.17 -13.31 15.56
C ASN A 58 3.58 -12.75 15.27
N PRO A 59 4.03 -11.69 15.99
CA PRO A 59 5.34 -11.10 15.74
C PRO A 59 6.54 -12.03 15.99
N ARG A 60 6.31 -13.19 16.64
CA ARG A 60 7.34 -14.19 16.98
C ARG A 60 7.48 -15.32 15.98
N MET A 61 6.65 -15.40 14.93
CA MET A 61 6.80 -16.41 13.88
C MET A 61 8.00 -16.08 13.00
N GLU A 62 8.76 -17.13 12.61
CA GLU A 62 9.82 -17.00 11.63
C GLU A 62 9.23 -16.56 10.28
N ARG A 63 9.88 -15.59 9.65
CA ARG A 63 9.44 -14.96 8.41
C ARG A 63 10.48 -15.12 7.32
N SER A 64 10.02 -15.12 6.07
CA SER A 64 10.94 -15.08 4.95
C SER A 64 11.73 -13.76 4.93
N PRO A 65 13.02 -13.78 4.51
CA PRO A 65 13.86 -12.57 4.47
C PRO A 65 13.31 -11.41 3.64
N GLY A 66 12.31 -11.65 2.78
CA GLY A 66 11.64 -10.64 1.95
C GLY A 66 10.38 -10.02 2.55
N ASP A 67 9.90 -10.49 3.71
CA ASP A 67 8.70 -9.95 4.34
C ASP A 67 8.98 -8.63 5.06
N LEU A 68 8.48 -7.53 4.49
CA LEU A 68 8.62 -6.18 5.02
C LEU A 68 7.54 -5.81 6.04
N GLY A 69 6.52 -6.65 6.22
CA GLY A 69 5.34 -6.40 7.09
C GLY A 69 5.54 -6.90 8.52
N ARG A 70 5.92 -6.03 9.48
CA ARG A 70 6.34 -6.45 10.84
C ARG A 70 5.23 -6.92 11.78
N PHE A 71 3.99 -6.41 11.68
CA PHE A 71 2.99 -6.56 12.74
C PHE A 71 1.60 -7.02 12.30
N GLY A 72 1.34 -7.25 11.00
CA GLY A 72 0.01 -7.62 10.49
C GLY A 72 -1.12 -6.60 10.76
N LEU A 73 -0.82 -5.50 11.43
CA LEU A 73 -1.75 -4.44 11.79
C LEU A 73 -1.69 -3.24 10.83
N GLY A 74 -0.65 -3.16 10.00
CA GLY A 74 -0.37 -1.97 9.18
C GLY A 74 -1.50 -1.63 8.21
N LEU A 75 -2.11 -2.63 7.59
CA LEU A 75 -3.23 -2.44 6.67
C LEU A 75 -4.42 -1.78 7.38
N LYS A 76 -4.86 -2.34 8.49
CA LYS A 76 -6.08 -1.95 9.22
C LYS A 76 -5.91 -0.62 9.94
N THR A 77 -4.86 -0.50 10.76
CA THR A 77 -4.61 0.71 11.55
C THR A 77 -4.38 1.93 10.66
N ALA A 78 -3.64 1.76 9.57
CA ALA A 78 -3.42 2.84 8.63
C ALA A 78 -4.69 3.24 7.88
N SER A 79 -5.55 2.25 7.51
CA SER A 79 -6.81 2.51 6.84
C SER A 79 -7.78 3.27 7.72
N PHE A 80 -8.08 2.73 8.89
CA PHE A 80 -9.06 3.32 9.81
C PHE A 80 -8.62 4.66 10.40
N SER A 81 -7.35 5.03 10.23
CA SER A 81 -6.90 6.40 10.50
C SER A 81 -7.31 7.39 9.41
N GLN A 82 -7.82 6.93 8.26
CA GLN A 82 -8.12 7.74 7.08
C GLN A 82 -9.55 7.55 6.55
N CYS A 83 -10.13 6.36 6.68
CA CYS A 83 -11.43 5.99 6.14
C CYS A 83 -12.27 5.20 7.14
N ARG A 84 -13.58 5.11 6.90
CA ARG A 84 -14.52 4.28 7.67
C ARG A 84 -14.74 2.92 7.04
N SER A 85 -14.59 2.79 5.72
CA SER A 85 -14.75 1.52 5.00
C SER A 85 -13.44 1.10 4.33
N LEU A 86 -12.98 -0.11 4.67
CA LEU A 86 -11.80 -0.76 4.11
C LEU A 86 -12.24 -2.06 3.42
N THR A 87 -12.18 -2.08 2.11
CA THR A 87 -12.43 -3.27 1.31
C THR A 87 -11.11 -3.80 0.74
N VAL A 88 -10.94 -5.10 0.74
CA VAL A 88 -9.84 -5.78 0.04
C VAL A 88 -10.42 -6.82 -0.88
N VAL A 89 -10.07 -6.74 -2.16
CA VAL A 89 -10.37 -7.75 -3.17
C VAL A 89 -9.08 -8.33 -3.65
N SER A 90 -8.99 -9.65 -3.75
CA SER A 90 -7.79 -10.31 -4.24
C SER A 90 -8.14 -11.34 -5.31
N ALA A 91 -7.32 -11.36 -6.37
CA ALA A 91 -7.38 -12.31 -7.45
C ALA A 91 -6.24 -13.32 -7.29
N LYS A 92 -6.56 -14.61 -7.34
CA LYS A 92 -5.59 -15.69 -7.36
C LYS A 92 -6.07 -16.80 -8.31
N ASP A 93 -5.24 -17.14 -9.29
CA ASP A 93 -5.55 -18.11 -10.33
C ASP A 93 -6.89 -17.81 -11.06
N GLY A 94 -7.22 -16.52 -11.23
CA GLY A 94 -8.45 -16.05 -11.87
C GLY A 94 -9.70 -16.07 -10.98
N SER A 95 -9.62 -16.57 -9.75
CA SER A 95 -10.72 -16.50 -8.77
C SER A 95 -10.62 -15.23 -7.94
N LEU A 96 -11.74 -14.52 -7.78
CA LEU A 96 -11.84 -13.32 -6.95
C LEU A 96 -12.35 -13.67 -5.55
N SER A 97 -11.81 -13.03 -4.55
CA SER A 97 -12.30 -13.06 -3.18
C SER A 97 -12.31 -11.64 -2.61
N GLY A 98 -13.37 -11.26 -1.91
CA GLY A 98 -13.54 -9.92 -1.35
C GLY A 98 -13.95 -9.96 0.12
N ALA A 99 -13.43 -9.02 0.91
CA ALA A 99 -13.84 -8.83 2.28
C ALA A 99 -13.77 -7.35 2.68
N GLU A 100 -14.68 -6.92 3.55
CA GLU A 100 -14.82 -5.53 3.98
C GLU A 100 -14.96 -5.40 5.49
N TRP A 101 -14.21 -4.45 6.04
CA TRP A 101 -14.46 -3.85 7.33
C TRP A 101 -15.15 -2.49 7.15
N ASN A 102 -16.33 -2.32 7.76
CA ASN A 102 -17.03 -1.04 7.79
C ASN A 102 -17.29 -0.64 9.25
N LEU A 103 -16.77 0.54 9.65
CA LEU A 103 -16.88 1.02 11.03
C LEU A 103 -18.34 1.30 11.42
N ASP A 104 -19.20 1.70 10.49
CA ASP A 104 -20.62 1.94 10.79
C ASP A 104 -21.35 0.62 11.10
N VAL A 105 -21.01 -0.45 10.39
CA VAL A 105 -21.54 -1.79 10.68
C VAL A 105 -21.06 -2.29 12.04
N ILE A 106 -19.77 -2.08 12.36
CA ILE A 106 -19.19 -2.44 13.65
C ILE A 106 -19.85 -1.65 14.79
N ASP A 107 -20.04 -0.33 14.61
CA ASP A 107 -20.67 0.55 15.59
C ASP A 107 -22.13 0.17 15.85
N GLN A 108 -22.88 -0.22 14.80
CA GLN A 108 -24.29 -0.65 14.91
C GLN A 108 -24.45 -2.02 15.58
N ALA A 109 -23.53 -2.93 15.29
CA ALA A 109 -23.57 -4.29 15.81
C ALA A 109 -22.95 -4.44 17.19
N ASP A 110 -22.18 -3.45 17.66
CA ASP A 110 -21.30 -3.50 18.83
C ASP A 110 -20.39 -4.74 18.83
N ASP A 111 -20.00 -5.19 17.63
CA ASP A 111 -19.13 -6.35 17.42
C ASP A 111 -18.26 -6.18 16.16
N TRP A 112 -17.11 -6.84 16.15
CA TRP A 112 -16.18 -6.85 15.02
C TRP A 112 -16.67 -7.79 13.91
N ILE A 113 -17.47 -7.26 12.99
CA ILE A 113 -18.03 -8.00 11.86
C ILE A 113 -17.20 -7.74 10.61
N LEU A 114 -16.66 -8.80 10.02
CA LEU A 114 -16.03 -8.81 8.70
C LEU A 114 -17.07 -9.29 7.67
N SER A 115 -17.45 -8.44 6.74
CA SER A 115 -18.34 -8.79 5.63
C SER A 115 -17.55 -9.51 4.54
N ILE A 116 -18.06 -10.66 4.10
CA ILE A 116 -17.53 -11.37 2.94
C ILE A 116 -18.36 -10.95 1.74
N LEU A 117 -17.70 -10.52 0.68
CA LEU A 117 -18.34 -10.02 -0.53
C LEU A 117 -18.61 -11.17 -1.50
N ASP A 118 -19.76 -11.16 -2.12
CA ASP A 118 -20.09 -12.04 -3.23
C ASP A 118 -19.59 -11.49 -4.58
N GLU A 119 -19.83 -12.21 -5.67
CA GLU A 119 -19.37 -11.82 -7.01
C GLU A 119 -20.02 -10.51 -7.49
N GLU A 120 -21.29 -10.28 -7.15
CA GLU A 120 -22.02 -9.08 -7.53
C GLU A 120 -21.50 -7.86 -6.77
N ASP A 121 -21.28 -8.00 -5.46
CA ASP A 121 -20.67 -6.99 -4.62
C ASP A 121 -19.28 -6.60 -5.13
N ILE A 122 -18.45 -7.61 -5.46
CA ILE A 122 -17.08 -7.39 -5.97
C ILE A 122 -17.13 -6.66 -7.33
N ALA A 123 -18.02 -7.08 -8.23
CA ALA A 123 -18.13 -6.48 -9.57
C ALA A 123 -18.59 -5.01 -9.53
N ALA A 124 -19.32 -4.61 -8.47
CA ALA A 124 -19.77 -3.24 -8.28
C ALA A 124 -18.65 -2.29 -7.75
N LEU A 125 -17.51 -2.82 -7.31
CA LEU A 125 -16.42 -2.02 -6.76
C LEU A 125 -15.61 -1.31 -7.85
N PRO A 126 -15.12 -0.08 -7.57
CA PRO A 126 -14.34 0.66 -8.54
C PRO A 126 -12.98 0.01 -8.80
N TYR A 127 -12.54 0.02 -10.07
CA TYR A 127 -11.24 -0.46 -10.54
C TYR A 127 -10.94 -1.95 -10.33
N VAL A 128 -11.91 -2.75 -9.90
CA VAL A 128 -11.72 -4.20 -9.75
C VAL A 128 -11.54 -4.89 -11.10
N ASP A 129 -12.12 -4.34 -12.15
CA ASP A 129 -11.94 -4.77 -13.55
C ASP A 129 -10.49 -4.61 -14.04
N HIS A 130 -9.66 -3.84 -13.34
CA HIS A 130 -8.21 -3.74 -13.58
C HIS A 130 -7.40 -4.87 -12.96
N LEU A 131 -7.98 -5.69 -12.06
CA LEU A 131 -7.33 -6.89 -11.56
C LEU A 131 -7.20 -7.93 -12.67
N GLY A 132 -5.99 -8.46 -12.83
CA GLY A 132 -5.74 -9.61 -13.71
C GLY A 132 -6.09 -10.94 -13.02
N ALA A 133 -5.45 -12.02 -13.50
CA ALA A 133 -5.57 -13.34 -12.88
C ALA A 133 -4.98 -13.40 -11.47
N HIS A 134 -4.08 -12.48 -11.15
CA HIS A 134 -3.43 -12.33 -9.86
C HIS A 134 -3.33 -10.85 -9.48
N GLY A 135 -3.39 -10.57 -8.20
CA GLY A 135 -3.22 -9.23 -7.67
C GLY A 135 -4.13 -8.94 -6.49
N THR A 136 -4.01 -7.71 -5.96
CA THR A 136 -4.83 -7.26 -4.84
C THR A 136 -5.24 -5.82 -5.03
N ALA A 137 -6.51 -5.52 -4.82
CA ALA A 137 -7.07 -4.18 -4.73
C ALA A 137 -7.42 -3.87 -3.27
N VAL A 138 -6.92 -2.76 -2.77
CA VAL A 138 -7.28 -2.21 -1.47
C VAL A 138 -8.03 -0.91 -1.68
N ILE A 139 -9.28 -0.86 -1.26
CA ILE A 139 -10.21 0.22 -1.53
C ILE A 139 -10.59 0.90 -0.23
N TRP A 140 -10.41 2.23 -0.16
CA TRP A 140 -10.88 3.08 0.92
C TRP A 140 -12.08 3.88 0.47
N ARG A 141 -13.14 3.77 1.22
CA ARG A 141 -14.35 4.57 1.05
C ARG A 141 -14.64 5.34 2.33
N GLU A 142 -15.50 6.34 2.25
CA GLU A 142 -15.89 7.16 3.40
C GLU A 142 -14.66 7.76 4.10
N MET A 143 -13.89 8.54 3.32
CA MET A 143 -12.62 9.13 3.76
C MET A 143 -12.84 10.43 4.56
N ASP A 144 -13.73 10.40 5.55
CA ASP A 144 -14.13 11.52 6.41
C ASP A 144 -12.92 12.20 7.08
N ARG A 145 -12.02 11.37 7.64
CA ARG A 145 -10.81 11.87 8.31
C ARG A 145 -9.75 12.44 7.39
N LEU A 146 -9.78 12.02 6.13
CA LEU A 146 -8.87 12.52 5.11
C LEU A 146 -9.33 13.88 4.59
N LEU A 147 -10.65 14.05 4.45
CA LEU A 147 -11.28 15.19 3.81
C LEU A 147 -11.72 16.25 4.80
N GLU A 148 -11.72 15.95 6.11
CA GLU A 148 -12.03 16.90 7.21
C GLU A 148 -13.37 17.62 6.99
N ASP A 149 -14.39 16.91 6.48
CA ASP A 149 -15.73 17.43 6.13
C ASP A 149 -15.75 18.54 5.06
N GLU A 150 -14.65 18.75 4.36
CA GLU A 150 -14.55 19.72 3.28
C GLU A 150 -15.30 19.27 2.03
N THR A 151 -15.88 20.19 1.31
CA THR A 151 -16.70 19.95 0.12
C THR A 151 -16.30 20.81 -1.08
N GLY A 152 -16.73 20.41 -2.28
CA GLY A 152 -16.51 21.17 -3.50
C GLY A 152 -15.02 21.38 -3.83
N ASN A 153 -14.69 22.52 -4.41
CA ASN A 153 -13.33 22.83 -4.88
C ASN A 153 -12.26 22.74 -3.77
N ARG A 154 -12.63 23.09 -2.53
CA ARG A 154 -11.69 23.01 -1.40
C ARG A 154 -11.30 21.58 -1.09
N ARG A 155 -12.26 20.65 -1.16
CA ARG A 155 -12.00 19.22 -1.03
C ARG A 155 -11.04 18.72 -2.13
N ASP A 156 -11.30 19.13 -3.38
CA ASP A 156 -10.50 18.72 -4.53
C ASP A 156 -9.04 19.20 -4.41
N GLU A 157 -8.85 20.45 -3.96
CA GLU A 157 -7.52 21.00 -3.66
C GLU A 157 -6.79 20.18 -2.60
N ILE A 158 -7.47 19.85 -1.48
CA ILE A 158 -6.90 19.07 -0.40
C ILE A 158 -6.49 17.66 -0.86
N VAL A 159 -7.34 17.00 -1.66
CA VAL A 159 -7.00 15.67 -2.20
C VAL A 159 -5.78 15.76 -3.11
N ASN A 160 -5.74 16.73 -4.02
CA ASN A 160 -4.61 16.91 -4.93
C ASN A 160 -3.32 17.22 -4.17
N GLU A 161 -3.34 18.13 -3.18
CA GLU A 161 -2.18 18.39 -2.32
C GLU A 161 -1.67 17.11 -1.61
N LYS A 162 -2.61 16.28 -1.15
CA LYS A 162 -2.27 15.02 -0.48
C LYS A 162 -1.70 13.99 -1.45
N LEU A 163 -2.20 13.91 -2.68
CA LEU A 163 -1.66 13.05 -3.72
C LEU A 163 -0.24 13.49 -4.13
N ASP A 164 0.03 14.78 -4.25
CA ASP A 164 1.37 15.31 -4.49
C ASP A 164 2.37 14.93 -3.39
N VAL A 165 1.93 15.04 -2.12
CA VAL A 165 2.75 14.64 -0.97
C VAL A 165 2.99 13.13 -0.98
N LEU A 166 1.97 12.34 -1.35
CA LEU A 166 2.09 10.90 -1.49
C LEU A 166 3.11 10.54 -2.56
N GLU A 167 3.00 11.11 -3.76
CA GLU A 167 3.91 10.85 -4.87
C GLU A 167 5.37 11.12 -4.50
N LYS A 168 5.65 12.30 -3.92
CA LYS A 168 6.99 12.66 -3.42
C LYS A 168 7.50 11.69 -2.36
N HIS A 169 6.61 11.21 -1.50
CA HIS A 169 6.97 10.26 -0.46
C HIS A 169 7.28 8.87 -1.03
N LEU A 170 6.48 8.39 -1.99
CA LEU A 170 6.73 7.13 -2.71
C LEU A 170 8.04 7.19 -3.49
N ALA A 171 8.28 8.30 -4.20
CA ALA A 171 9.50 8.56 -4.94
C ALA A 171 10.76 8.44 -4.06
N LEU A 172 10.68 8.97 -2.83
CA LEU A 172 11.78 8.95 -1.87
C LEU A 172 11.94 7.57 -1.21
N VAL A 173 10.86 7.00 -0.68
CA VAL A 173 10.95 5.77 0.13
C VAL A 173 11.25 4.55 -0.73
N PHE A 174 10.66 4.49 -1.91
CA PHE A 174 10.84 3.36 -2.83
C PHE A 174 11.85 3.63 -3.95
N HIS A 175 12.70 4.65 -3.83
CA HIS A 175 13.63 5.07 -4.88
C HIS A 175 14.47 3.92 -5.45
N ARG A 176 14.98 3.01 -4.60
CA ARG A 176 15.78 1.88 -5.05
C ARG A 176 14.98 0.85 -5.84
N PHE A 177 13.72 0.62 -5.46
CA PHE A 177 12.81 -0.28 -6.19
C PHE A 177 12.40 0.34 -7.53
N LEU A 178 12.06 1.64 -7.53
CA LEU A 178 11.71 2.40 -8.72
C LEU A 178 12.90 2.54 -9.70
N ALA A 179 14.12 2.62 -9.19
CA ALA A 179 15.33 2.66 -10.00
C ALA A 179 15.82 1.27 -10.45
N GLY A 180 15.25 0.17 -9.91
CA GLY A 180 15.70 -1.19 -10.20
C GLY A 180 17.06 -1.56 -9.59
N GLU A 181 17.39 -0.95 -8.44
CA GLU A 181 18.71 -1.12 -7.77
C GLU A 181 18.70 -2.25 -6.73
N ILE A 182 17.59 -2.94 -6.54
CA ILE A 182 17.49 -4.03 -5.57
C ILE A 182 18.01 -5.30 -6.21
N ARG A 183 19.07 -5.86 -5.64
CA ARG A 183 19.70 -7.09 -6.14
C ARG A 183 18.74 -8.26 -6.11
N GLY A 184 18.61 -8.98 -7.22
CA GLY A 184 17.71 -10.14 -7.34
C GLY A 184 16.22 -9.78 -7.52
N ARG A 185 15.89 -8.51 -7.71
CA ARG A 185 14.51 -8.06 -7.95
C ARG A 185 14.45 -7.10 -9.15
N GLY A 186 13.42 -7.23 -9.97
CA GLY A 186 13.16 -6.32 -11.08
C GLY A 186 12.75 -4.90 -10.60
N ARG A 187 12.76 -3.97 -11.53
CA ARG A 187 12.21 -2.62 -11.31
C ARG A 187 10.71 -2.72 -11.02
N ILE A 188 10.24 -1.93 -10.06
CA ILE A 188 8.81 -1.78 -9.76
C ILE A 188 8.31 -0.48 -10.37
N ALA A 189 7.15 -0.53 -11.00
CA ALA A 189 6.42 0.65 -11.47
C ALA A 189 5.35 1.01 -10.44
N ILE A 190 5.32 2.27 -10.02
CA ILE A 190 4.23 2.83 -9.20
C ILE A 190 3.62 3.97 -9.98
N THR A 191 2.29 4.00 -10.11
CA THR A 191 1.57 5.12 -10.72
C THR A 191 0.60 5.76 -9.73
N VAL A 192 0.35 7.06 -9.88
CA VAL A 192 -0.69 7.81 -9.17
C VAL A 192 -1.58 8.44 -10.24
N ASN A 193 -2.84 8.06 -10.30
CA ASN A 193 -3.79 8.46 -11.34
C ASN A 193 -3.21 8.33 -12.77
N GLY A 194 -2.49 7.22 -13.03
CA GLY A 194 -1.85 6.94 -14.31
C GLY A 194 -0.50 7.62 -14.55
N HIS A 195 -0.07 8.54 -13.68
CA HIS A 195 1.24 9.19 -13.76
C HIS A 195 2.32 8.33 -13.08
N LEU A 196 3.39 8.02 -13.80
CA LEU A 196 4.48 7.22 -13.28
C LEU A 196 5.27 8.00 -12.21
N VAL A 197 5.44 7.40 -11.05
CA VAL A 197 6.29 7.95 -9.98
C VAL A 197 7.76 7.74 -10.34
N GLU A 198 8.48 8.83 -10.51
CA GLU A 198 9.91 8.81 -10.77
C GLU A 198 10.73 8.66 -9.48
N ALA A 199 11.80 7.86 -9.56
CA ALA A 199 12.68 7.64 -8.41
C ALA A 199 13.37 8.94 -7.98
N PHE A 200 13.21 9.34 -6.73
CA PHE A 200 14.00 10.44 -6.15
C PHE A 200 15.31 9.89 -5.60
N ASP A 201 16.43 10.39 -6.10
CA ASP A 201 17.75 10.01 -5.59
C ASP A 201 18.17 10.89 -4.40
N PRO A 202 18.02 10.42 -3.15
CA PRO A 202 18.33 11.22 -1.95
C PRO A 202 19.82 11.47 -1.76
N PHE A 203 20.66 10.73 -2.49
CA PHE A 203 22.13 10.81 -2.39
C PHE A 203 22.75 11.66 -3.50
N CYS A 204 21.94 12.17 -4.42
CA CYS A 204 22.42 12.96 -5.57
C CYS A 204 23.56 12.27 -6.34
N ARG A 205 23.49 10.95 -6.53
CA ARG A 205 24.58 10.13 -7.12
C ARG A 205 24.95 10.53 -8.55
N LYS A 206 24.02 11.17 -9.27
CA LYS A 206 24.26 11.72 -10.61
C LYS A 206 24.99 13.07 -10.60
N ASN A 207 25.15 13.69 -9.43
CA ASN A 207 25.85 14.96 -9.32
C ASN A 207 27.36 14.72 -9.35
N THR A 208 28.06 15.44 -10.21
CA THR A 208 29.54 15.32 -10.38
C THR A 208 30.35 15.67 -9.13
N HIS A 209 29.74 16.41 -8.20
CA HIS A 209 30.37 16.76 -6.92
C HIS A 209 30.11 15.74 -5.80
N THR A 210 29.24 14.77 -6.02
CA THR A 210 28.98 13.70 -5.04
C THR A 210 30.19 12.77 -4.97
N ARG A 211 30.72 12.58 -3.76
CA ARG A 211 31.84 11.67 -3.52
C ARG A 211 31.32 10.41 -2.83
N HIS A 212 31.61 9.25 -3.40
CA HIS A 212 31.41 7.97 -2.73
C HIS A 212 32.56 7.77 -1.71
N LEU A 213 32.18 7.47 -0.47
CA LEU A 213 33.14 7.07 0.54
C LEU A 213 33.54 5.61 0.34
N PRO A 214 34.79 5.22 0.69
CA PRO A 214 35.18 3.81 0.63
C PRO A 214 34.35 2.98 1.62
N GLU A 215 34.19 1.69 1.30
CA GLU A 215 33.56 0.74 2.22
C GLU A 215 34.32 0.71 3.56
N GLU A 216 33.59 0.86 4.65
CA GLU A 216 34.12 0.66 6.00
C GLU A 216 33.61 -0.66 6.58
N ILE A 217 34.51 -1.44 7.20
CA ILE A 217 34.16 -2.62 7.96
C ILE A 217 34.08 -2.22 9.43
N VAL A 218 32.87 -2.08 9.95
CA VAL A 218 32.62 -1.85 11.37
C VAL A 218 32.54 -3.18 12.09
N ARG A 219 33.44 -3.43 13.06
CA ARG A 219 33.40 -4.60 13.92
C ARG A 219 32.62 -4.27 15.20
N ILE A 220 31.57 -5.05 15.45
CA ILE A 220 30.77 -4.94 16.67
C ILE A 220 30.89 -6.28 17.39
N GLY A 221 31.76 -6.35 18.41
CA GLY A 221 32.11 -7.61 19.07
C GLY A 221 32.75 -8.59 18.09
N SER A 222 32.21 -9.80 17.98
CA SER A 222 32.66 -10.83 17.01
C SER A 222 32.04 -10.69 15.62
N ALA A 223 31.07 -9.80 15.43
CA ALA A 223 30.39 -9.58 14.14
C ALA A 223 31.06 -8.45 13.35
N ALA A 224 31.18 -8.61 12.03
CA ALA A 224 31.63 -7.59 11.11
C ALA A 224 30.43 -7.15 10.22
N VAL A 225 30.12 -5.87 10.22
CA VAL A 225 29.12 -5.26 9.35
C VAL A 225 29.86 -4.45 8.29
N ARG A 226 29.58 -4.72 7.01
CA ARG A 226 30.06 -3.87 5.91
C ARG A 226 29.07 -2.72 5.72
N SER A 227 29.57 -1.50 5.82
CA SER A 227 28.85 -0.32 5.33
C SER A 227 29.06 -0.28 3.81
N ILE A 228 27.96 -0.32 3.05
CA ILE A 228 27.97 -0.07 1.60
C ILE A 228 27.42 1.34 1.42
N SER A 229 28.27 2.25 0.97
CA SER A 229 27.90 3.62 0.59
C SER A 229 27.27 3.66 -0.80
#